data_0c40ba32cd77340143405801bfc6bc67
#
_entry.id   0c40ba32cd77340143405801bfc6bc67
#
_cell.length_a   1.000
_cell.length_b   1.000
_cell.length_c   1.000
_cell.angle_alpha   90.00
_cell.angle_beta   90.00
_cell.angle_gamma   90.00
#
_symmetry.space_group_name_H-M   'P 1'
#
loop_
_entity.id
_entity.type
_entity.pdbx_description
1 polymer ?
#
loop_
_entity_poly.entity_id
_entity_poly.type
_entity_poly.pdbx_seq_one_letter_code
_entity_poly.pdbx_strand_id
1 'polypeptide(L)'
;SGLNGAPGAYLSYCNDGYGLLSDIIRRHGGEPSYAEYLLKNIIEPLGMKRSFCDFVRPSLDVNAATLYKKVNGVMTASRDYHDHAFVLNGGGAMKSTLNDLKKYLAMYLNEGKTPEGIRILGSTGIREMCRPRQDYGAFGYYGYGLSMKRLDDLKVLEHGASLPGVSSNVAWSN
;
A
#
# COMPACT_ATOMS: atom_id res chain seq x y z
N SER A 1 -16.68 20.43 9.20
CA SER A 1 -15.33 21.00 9.06
C SER A 1 -15.07 21.28 7.59
N GLY A 2 -14.50 22.45 7.28
CA GLY A 2 -14.12 22.83 5.93
C GLY A 2 -12.88 22.08 5.44
N LEU A 3 -12.54 22.26 4.15
CA LEU A 3 -11.27 21.78 3.60
C LEU A 3 -10.10 22.48 4.30
N ASN A 4 -8.99 21.77 4.46
CA ASN A 4 -7.74 22.33 5.01
C ASN A 4 -7.12 23.40 4.08
N GLY A 5 -7.50 23.42 2.81
CA GLY A 5 -7.08 24.36 1.79
C GLY A 5 -7.75 24.06 0.45
N ALA A 6 -7.41 24.84 -0.58
CA ALA A 6 -7.90 24.56 -1.93
C ALA A 6 -7.35 23.21 -2.43
N PRO A 7 -8.14 22.43 -3.18
CA PRO A 7 -7.65 21.19 -3.77
C PRO A 7 -6.37 21.40 -4.60
N GLY A 8 -5.35 20.59 -4.34
CA GLY A 8 -4.06 20.69 -5.03
C GLY A 8 -3.10 21.76 -4.50
N ALA A 9 -3.47 22.54 -3.48
CA ALA A 9 -2.63 23.62 -2.97
C ALA A 9 -1.37 23.10 -2.24
N TYR A 10 -1.48 22.01 -1.52
CA TYR A 10 -0.37 21.38 -0.79
C TYR A 10 -0.68 19.92 -0.45
N LEU A 11 0.34 19.17 -0.04
CA LEU A 11 0.16 17.83 0.47
C LEU A 11 -0.32 17.84 1.93
N SER A 12 -1.40 17.11 2.19
CA SER A 12 -1.80 16.72 3.53
C SER A 12 -1.97 15.20 3.54
N TYR A 13 -1.00 14.47 4.12
CA TYR A 13 -1.05 13.01 4.17
C TYR A 13 -2.28 12.54 4.94
N CYS A 14 -3.08 11.65 4.35
CA CYS A 14 -4.37 11.27 4.92
C CYS A 14 -4.73 9.82 4.57
N ASN A 15 -4.67 8.94 5.57
CA ASN A 15 -5.09 7.53 5.42
C ASN A 15 -6.59 7.42 5.13
N ASP A 16 -7.41 8.29 5.74
CA ASP A 16 -8.87 8.29 5.54
C ASP A 16 -9.24 8.61 4.09
N GLY A 17 -8.45 9.46 3.41
CA GLY A 17 -8.60 9.73 1.98
C GLY A 17 -8.47 8.46 1.14
N TYR A 18 -7.48 7.62 1.42
CA TYR A 18 -7.32 6.31 0.78
C TYR A 18 -8.40 5.32 1.22
N GLY A 19 -8.90 5.43 2.46
CA GLY A 19 -10.08 4.71 2.92
C GLY A 19 -11.32 5.03 2.05
N LEU A 20 -11.55 6.31 1.78
CA LEU A 20 -12.64 6.76 0.87
C LEU A 20 -12.46 6.25 -0.55
N LEU A 21 -11.23 6.26 -1.09
CA LEU A 21 -10.95 5.68 -2.41
C LEU A 21 -11.26 4.18 -2.44
N SER A 22 -10.94 3.43 -1.38
CA SER A 22 -11.29 2.02 -1.29
C SER A 22 -12.80 1.78 -1.21
N ASP A 23 -13.58 2.69 -0.60
CA ASP A 23 -15.04 2.62 -0.62
C ASP A 23 -15.63 2.93 -2.01
N ILE A 24 -15.04 3.85 -2.76
CA ILE A 24 -15.41 4.09 -4.16
C ILE A 24 -15.17 2.83 -5.01
N ILE A 25 -14.02 2.17 -4.84
CA ILE A 25 -13.72 0.91 -5.52
C ILE A 25 -14.73 -0.18 -5.11
N ARG A 26 -15.05 -0.30 -3.82
CA ARG A 26 -16.06 -1.24 -3.33
C ARG A 26 -17.44 -1.02 -3.99
N ARG A 27 -17.82 0.24 -4.21
CA ARG A 27 -19.14 0.58 -4.81
C ARG A 27 -19.19 0.40 -6.33
N HIS A 28 -18.07 0.63 -7.01
CA HIS A 28 -18.05 0.76 -8.47
C HIS A 28 -17.11 -0.25 -9.16
N GLY A 29 -16.34 -1.02 -8.39
CA GLY A 29 -15.35 -1.97 -8.93
C GLY A 29 -15.93 -3.29 -9.46
N GLY A 30 -17.23 -3.54 -9.24
CA GLY A 30 -17.90 -4.75 -9.73
C GLY A 30 -17.66 -6.00 -8.89
N GLU A 31 -16.99 -5.87 -7.73
CA GLU A 31 -16.75 -6.99 -6.82
C GLU A 31 -17.45 -6.74 -5.47
N PRO A 32 -17.78 -7.80 -4.69
CA PRO A 32 -18.52 -7.67 -3.44
C PRO A 32 -17.86 -6.79 -2.38
N SER A 33 -16.53 -6.70 -2.41
CA SER A 33 -15.75 -5.91 -1.45
C SER A 33 -14.47 -5.37 -2.09
N TYR A 34 -13.86 -4.38 -1.42
CA TYR A 34 -12.53 -3.89 -1.80
C TYR A 34 -11.46 -5.01 -1.72
N ALA A 35 -11.54 -5.88 -0.74
CA ALA A 35 -10.61 -7.01 -0.59
C ALA A 35 -10.74 -8.00 -1.77
N GLU A 36 -11.96 -8.31 -2.19
CA GLU A 36 -12.21 -9.16 -3.37
C GLU A 36 -11.75 -8.47 -4.67
N TYR A 37 -11.97 -7.17 -4.79
CA TYR A 37 -11.45 -6.41 -5.93
C TYR A 37 -9.92 -6.50 -6.04
N LEU A 38 -9.20 -6.28 -4.92
CA LEU A 38 -7.75 -6.40 -4.89
C LEU A 38 -7.30 -7.83 -5.20
N LEU A 39 -7.95 -8.82 -4.59
CA LEU A 39 -7.63 -10.23 -4.80
C LEU A 39 -7.66 -10.57 -6.28
N LYS A 40 -8.78 -10.30 -6.94
CA LYS A 40 -9.04 -10.70 -8.31
C LYS A 40 -8.26 -9.88 -9.35
N ASN A 41 -8.10 -8.56 -9.12
CA ASN A 41 -7.55 -7.68 -10.14
C ASN A 41 -6.05 -7.41 -9.99
N ILE A 42 -5.47 -7.69 -8.82
CA ILE A 42 -4.06 -7.39 -8.53
C ILE A 42 -3.33 -8.60 -7.96
N ILE A 43 -3.82 -9.17 -6.84
CA ILE A 43 -3.09 -10.16 -6.06
C ILE A 43 -2.95 -11.50 -6.83
N GLU A 44 -4.05 -12.04 -7.32
CA GLU A 44 -4.05 -13.29 -8.10
C GLU A 44 -3.30 -13.16 -9.42
N PRO A 45 -3.54 -12.12 -10.26
CA PRO A 45 -2.80 -11.96 -11.50
C PRO A 45 -1.29 -11.77 -11.30
N LEU A 46 -0.87 -11.16 -10.19
CA LEU A 46 0.55 -11.07 -9.80
C LEU A 46 1.10 -12.35 -9.17
N GLY A 47 0.26 -13.35 -8.90
CA GLY A 47 0.67 -14.58 -8.22
C GLY A 47 1.14 -14.36 -6.78
N MET A 48 0.59 -13.35 -6.08
CA MET A 48 0.92 -12.98 -4.71
C MET A 48 0.14 -13.85 -3.71
N LYS A 49 0.54 -15.12 -3.61
CA LYS A 49 -0.21 -16.18 -2.90
C LYS A 49 -0.38 -15.98 -1.39
N ARG A 50 0.42 -15.11 -0.78
CA ARG A 50 0.40 -14.81 0.65
C ARG A 50 0.18 -13.31 0.92
N SER A 51 -0.61 -12.67 0.06
CA SER A 51 -1.01 -11.27 0.20
C SER A 51 -2.52 -11.16 0.24
N PHE A 52 -3.03 -10.36 1.15
CA PHE A 52 -4.47 -10.18 1.34
C PHE A 52 -4.78 -8.87 2.05
N CYS A 53 -5.98 -8.39 1.87
CA CYS A 53 -6.51 -7.19 2.49
C CYS A 53 -7.71 -7.54 3.39
N ASP A 54 -7.53 -8.55 4.26
CA ASP A 54 -8.50 -8.93 5.29
C ASP A 54 -7.79 -9.12 6.64
N PHE A 55 -8.56 -9.30 7.67
CA PHE A 55 -8.07 -9.36 9.04
C PHE A 55 -8.11 -10.76 9.64
N VAL A 56 -8.83 -11.69 9.02
CA VAL A 56 -9.01 -13.05 9.52
C VAL A 56 -7.81 -13.93 9.19
N ARG A 57 -7.37 -13.92 7.94
CA ARG A 57 -6.25 -14.77 7.47
C ARG A 57 -4.97 -14.59 8.29
N PRO A 58 -4.53 -13.35 8.62
CA PRO A 58 -3.31 -13.18 9.42
C PRO A 58 -3.41 -13.82 10.81
N SER A 59 -4.57 -13.77 11.43
CA SER A 59 -4.75 -14.35 12.78
C SER A 59 -4.69 -15.88 12.78
N LEU A 60 -5.05 -16.51 11.65
CA LEU A 60 -5.04 -17.96 11.45
C LEU A 60 -3.72 -18.48 10.87
N ASP A 61 -2.92 -17.62 10.24
CA ASP A 61 -1.65 -18.03 9.60
C ASP A 61 -0.57 -18.24 10.69
N VAL A 62 -0.14 -19.49 10.85
CA VAL A 62 0.92 -19.85 11.81
C VAL A 62 2.27 -19.21 11.49
N ASN A 63 2.47 -18.79 10.22
CA ASN A 63 3.66 -18.11 9.75
C ASN A 63 3.47 -16.59 9.62
N ALA A 64 2.44 -16.02 10.24
CA ALA A 64 2.33 -14.57 10.37
C ALA A 64 3.28 -14.05 11.44
N ALA A 65 3.91 -12.91 11.17
CA ALA A 65 4.82 -12.27 12.12
C ALA A 65 4.09 -11.94 13.43
N THR A 66 4.70 -12.25 14.56
CA THR A 66 4.20 -11.83 15.85
C THR A 66 4.47 -10.35 16.05
N LEU A 67 3.42 -9.59 16.34
CA LEU A 67 3.55 -8.18 16.71
C LEU A 67 3.91 -8.05 18.18
N TYR A 68 4.65 -7.02 18.54
CA TYR A 68 4.98 -6.72 19.93
C TYR A 68 4.52 -5.30 20.28
N LYS A 69 3.82 -5.18 21.38
CA LYS A 69 3.36 -3.90 21.93
C LYS A 69 3.89 -3.73 23.35
N LYS A 70 4.23 -2.50 23.73
CA LYS A 70 4.62 -2.20 25.10
C LYS A 70 3.36 -1.98 25.95
N VAL A 71 3.10 -2.88 26.89
CA VAL A 71 1.97 -2.79 27.82
C VAL A 71 2.53 -2.65 29.23
N ASN A 72 2.22 -1.56 29.92
CA ASN A 72 2.75 -1.25 31.26
C ASN A 72 4.28 -1.41 31.39
N GLY A 73 4.99 -0.97 30.35
CA GLY A 73 6.46 -1.05 30.31
C GLY A 73 7.04 -2.37 29.81
N VAL A 74 6.23 -3.41 29.66
CA VAL A 74 6.66 -4.78 29.25
C VAL A 74 6.31 -5.02 27.78
N MET A 75 7.27 -5.58 27.00
CA MET A 75 7.04 -6.01 25.63
C MET A 75 6.15 -7.25 25.64
N THR A 76 4.95 -7.11 25.12
CA THR A 76 3.92 -8.15 25.09
C THR A 76 3.61 -8.56 23.67
N ALA A 77 3.65 -9.86 23.38
CA ALA A 77 3.27 -10.41 22.08
C ALA A 77 1.78 -10.18 21.78
N SER A 78 1.47 -9.87 20.54
CA SER A 78 0.11 -9.62 20.06
C SER A 78 -0.10 -10.24 18.69
N ARG A 79 -1.28 -10.77 18.44
CA ARG A 79 -1.77 -11.17 17.12
C ARG A 79 -2.94 -10.29 16.64
N ASP A 80 -3.10 -9.15 17.27
CA ASP A 80 -4.01 -8.11 16.81
C ASP A 80 -3.40 -7.43 15.58
N TYR A 81 -3.85 -7.83 14.40
CA TYR A 81 -3.39 -7.31 13.11
C TYR A 81 -4.20 -6.10 12.65
N HIS A 82 -4.67 -5.30 13.58
CA HIS A 82 -5.43 -4.05 13.33
C HIS A 82 -6.77 -4.30 12.62
N ASP A 83 -7.46 -5.39 12.95
CA ASP A 83 -8.76 -5.77 12.40
C ASP A 83 -9.88 -4.75 12.70
N HIS A 84 -9.74 -3.99 13.80
CA HIS A 84 -10.63 -2.88 14.14
C HIS A 84 -10.42 -1.61 13.27
N ALA A 85 -9.35 -1.56 12.51
CA ALA A 85 -9.02 -0.42 11.63
C ALA A 85 -9.58 -0.60 10.21
N PHE A 86 -10.76 -1.15 10.08
CA PHE A 86 -11.35 -1.51 8.79
C PHE A 86 -11.59 -0.27 7.88
N VAL A 87 -11.75 0.91 8.45
CA VAL A 87 -11.79 2.18 7.71
C VAL A 87 -10.49 2.50 6.97
N LEU A 88 -9.38 1.86 7.35
CA LEU A 88 -8.07 2.02 6.72
C LEU A 88 -7.84 1.10 5.51
N ASN A 89 -8.85 0.41 4.98
CA ASN A 89 -8.67 -0.58 3.92
C ASN A 89 -7.67 -0.14 2.82
N GLY A 90 -7.92 0.98 2.15
CA GLY A 90 -6.99 1.53 1.15
C GLY A 90 -5.77 2.20 1.74
N GLY A 91 -5.79 2.57 3.01
CA GLY A 91 -4.74 3.30 3.71
C GLY A 91 -3.76 2.45 4.52
N GLY A 92 -3.95 1.10 4.62
CA GLY A 92 -3.02 0.31 5.42
C GLY A 92 -3.41 -1.13 5.74
N ALA A 93 -4.49 -1.67 5.17
CA ALA A 93 -4.96 -3.01 5.52
C ALA A 93 -4.20 -4.17 4.83
N MET A 94 -3.36 -3.90 3.82
CA MET A 94 -2.64 -4.94 3.09
C MET A 94 -1.63 -5.66 3.99
N LYS A 95 -1.68 -6.99 3.99
CA LYS A 95 -0.69 -7.90 4.58
C LYS A 95 -0.01 -8.65 3.45
N SER A 96 1.31 -8.83 3.55
CA SER A 96 2.09 -9.43 2.47
C SER A 96 3.36 -10.10 2.97
N THR A 97 4.13 -10.67 2.06
CA THR A 97 5.47 -11.21 2.29
C THR A 97 6.47 -10.53 1.36
N LEU A 98 7.77 -10.62 1.68
CA LEU A 98 8.83 -10.10 0.81
C LEU A 98 8.76 -10.70 -0.60
N ASN A 99 8.48 -12.01 -0.72
CA ASN A 99 8.39 -12.66 -2.03
C ASN A 99 7.22 -12.15 -2.87
N ASP A 100 6.11 -11.82 -2.25
CA ASP A 100 4.96 -11.26 -2.96
C ASP A 100 5.18 -9.78 -3.30
N LEU A 101 5.75 -9.00 -2.38
CA LEU A 101 6.10 -7.60 -2.64
C LEU A 101 7.10 -7.45 -3.79
N LYS A 102 8.06 -8.38 -3.93
CA LYS A 102 8.96 -8.41 -5.10
C LYS A 102 8.20 -8.50 -6.42
N LYS A 103 7.14 -9.29 -6.49
CA LYS A 103 6.30 -9.39 -7.71
C LYS A 103 5.55 -8.10 -7.97
N TYR A 104 5.03 -7.47 -6.92
CA TYR A 104 4.38 -6.17 -7.01
C TYR A 104 5.35 -5.08 -7.52
N LEU A 105 6.57 -5.02 -7.00
CA LEU A 105 7.58 -4.07 -7.46
C LEU A 105 8.04 -4.37 -8.89
N ALA A 106 8.21 -5.64 -9.24
CA ALA A 106 8.56 -6.05 -10.61
C ALA A 106 7.53 -5.58 -11.64
N MET A 107 6.25 -5.53 -11.28
CA MET A 107 5.20 -4.97 -12.14
C MET A 107 5.49 -3.50 -12.51
N TYR A 108 5.96 -2.67 -11.56
CA TYR A 108 6.33 -1.28 -11.86
C TYR A 108 7.51 -1.20 -12.82
N LEU A 109 8.54 -2.01 -12.60
CA LEU A 109 9.74 -2.07 -13.45
C LEU A 109 9.43 -2.63 -14.85
N ASN A 110 8.37 -3.44 -14.97
CA ASN A 110 7.91 -4.02 -16.22
C ASN A 110 6.68 -3.28 -16.82
N GLU A 111 6.62 -1.97 -16.61
CA GLU A 111 5.59 -1.08 -17.18
C GLU A 111 4.15 -1.57 -17.00
N GLY A 112 3.84 -2.13 -15.83
CA GLY A 112 2.51 -2.58 -15.45
C GLY A 112 2.14 -4.00 -15.90
N LYS A 113 3.14 -4.83 -16.24
CA LYS A 113 2.94 -6.25 -16.59
C LYS A 113 3.61 -7.17 -15.59
N THR A 114 3.08 -8.40 -15.47
CA THR A 114 3.80 -9.48 -14.82
C THR A 114 4.96 -9.97 -15.72
N PRO A 115 5.92 -10.77 -15.19
CA PRO A 115 6.95 -11.41 -16.01
C PRO A 115 6.37 -12.26 -17.15
N GLU A 116 5.20 -12.86 -16.96
CA GLU A 116 4.49 -13.68 -17.95
C GLU A 116 3.71 -12.83 -18.97
N GLY A 117 3.74 -11.51 -18.85
CA GLY A 117 3.12 -10.57 -19.79
C GLY A 117 1.67 -10.18 -19.45
N ILE A 118 1.09 -10.66 -18.36
CA ILE A 118 -0.26 -10.27 -17.92
C ILE A 118 -0.24 -8.80 -17.54
N ARG A 119 -1.13 -8.01 -18.12
CA ARG A 119 -1.23 -6.57 -17.83
C ARG A 119 -2.11 -6.32 -16.61
N ILE A 120 -1.51 -5.70 -15.60
CA ILE A 120 -2.19 -5.26 -14.37
C ILE A 120 -2.64 -3.80 -14.53
N LEU A 121 -1.75 -2.94 -15.04
CA LEU A 121 -2.03 -1.52 -15.24
C LEU A 121 -1.39 -1.06 -16.56
N GLY A 122 -2.05 -0.16 -17.26
CA GLY A 122 -1.48 0.43 -18.48
C GLY A 122 -0.20 1.19 -18.20
N SER A 123 0.77 1.18 -19.13
CA SER A 123 2.05 1.89 -18.96
C SER A 123 1.87 3.39 -18.67
N THR A 124 0.83 4.02 -19.23
CA THR A 124 0.47 5.41 -18.89
C THR A 124 0.09 5.55 -17.42
N GLY A 125 -0.70 4.60 -16.88
CA GLY A 125 -1.06 4.57 -15.46
C GLY A 125 0.18 4.43 -14.57
N ILE A 126 1.12 3.56 -14.92
CA ILE A 126 2.41 3.41 -14.20
C ILE A 126 3.18 4.73 -14.21
N ARG A 127 3.31 5.38 -15.37
CA ARG A 127 4.00 6.69 -15.46
C ARG A 127 3.33 7.76 -14.59
N GLU A 128 1.98 7.80 -14.58
CA GLU A 128 1.23 8.74 -13.74
C GLU A 128 1.38 8.46 -12.25
N MET A 129 1.40 7.18 -11.83
CA MET A 129 1.68 6.81 -10.43
C MET A 129 3.11 7.21 -10.01
N CYS A 130 4.08 7.07 -10.89
CA CYS A 130 5.49 7.38 -10.65
C CYS A 130 5.85 8.86 -10.92
N ARG A 131 4.85 9.73 -11.15
CA ARG A 131 5.06 11.16 -11.41
C ARG A 131 5.06 11.95 -10.11
N PRO A 132 6.07 12.82 -9.86
CA PRO A 132 6.03 13.76 -8.74
C PRO A 132 4.88 14.75 -8.93
N ARG A 133 4.09 14.97 -7.86
CA ARG A 133 2.90 15.85 -7.90
C ARG A 133 2.96 16.97 -6.87
N GLN A 134 3.24 16.64 -5.63
CA GLN A 134 3.26 17.62 -4.53
C GLN A 134 4.60 17.56 -3.80
N ASP A 135 5.07 18.69 -3.36
CA ASP A 135 6.25 18.78 -2.49
C ASP A 135 5.95 18.09 -1.15
N TYR A 136 6.88 17.25 -0.71
CA TYR A 136 6.83 16.50 0.54
C TYR A 136 7.98 16.89 1.49
N GLY A 137 8.53 18.07 1.32
CA GLY A 137 9.62 18.59 2.13
C GLY A 137 10.88 17.73 2.06
N ALA A 138 11.44 17.39 3.22
CA ALA A 138 12.64 16.55 3.30
C ALA A 138 12.48 15.14 2.69
N PHE A 139 11.26 14.69 2.42
CA PHE A 139 10.98 13.42 1.78
C PHE A 139 10.88 13.49 0.26
N GLY A 140 11.13 14.66 -0.34
CA GLY A 140 11.10 14.90 -1.78
C GLY A 140 9.71 15.25 -2.30
N TYR A 141 9.12 14.39 -3.12
CA TYR A 141 7.78 14.60 -3.69
C TYR A 141 6.85 13.44 -3.35
N TYR A 142 5.56 13.67 -3.43
CA TYR A 142 4.54 12.65 -3.30
C TYR A 142 3.66 12.59 -4.55
N GLY A 143 3.31 11.39 -4.98
CA GLY A 143 2.43 11.14 -6.11
C GLY A 143 1.18 10.36 -5.70
N TYR A 144 0.75 9.42 -6.52
CA TYR A 144 -0.39 8.56 -6.21
C TYR A 144 0.05 7.38 -5.35
N GLY A 145 0.16 7.62 -4.03
CA GLY A 145 0.54 6.60 -3.05
C GLY A 145 2.04 6.28 -2.98
N LEU A 146 2.90 7.09 -3.62
CA LEU A 146 4.35 6.89 -3.64
C LEU A 146 5.06 8.18 -3.29
N SER A 147 6.04 8.11 -2.40
CA SER A 147 7.02 9.17 -2.23
C SER A 147 8.18 8.99 -3.21
N MET A 148 8.78 10.09 -3.62
CA MET A 148 9.81 10.12 -4.65
C MET A 148 10.92 11.05 -4.21
N LYS A 149 12.13 10.53 -4.12
CA LYS A 149 13.33 11.31 -3.80
C LYS A 149 14.46 11.00 -4.78
N ARG A 150 15.46 11.87 -4.81
CA ARG A 150 16.73 11.58 -5.47
C ARG A 150 17.74 11.11 -4.43
N LEU A 151 18.47 10.07 -4.78
CA LEU A 151 19.66 9.64 -4.07
C LEU A 151 20.79 9.65 -5.13
N ASP A 152 21.63 10.63 -5.07
CA ASP A 152 22.57 10.98 -6.15
C ASP A 152 21.84 11.12 -7.50
N ASP A 153 22.18 10.33 -8.49
CA ASP A 153 21.55 10.33 -9.81
C ASP A 153 20.32 9.41 -9.91
N LEU A 154 20.05 8.63 -8.87
CA LEU A 154 18.93 7.69 -8.87
C LEU A 154 17.63 8.37 -8.43
N LYS A 155 16.57 8.15 -9.17
CA LYS A 155 15.21 8.42 -8.73
C LYS A 155 14.70 7.22 -7.94
N VAL A 156 14.48 7.40 -6.65
CA VAL A 156 13.94 6.38 -5.78
C VAL A 156 12.45 6.64 -5.54
N LEU A 157 11.64 5.61 -5.78
CA LEU A 157 10.23 5.57 -5.43
C LEU A 157 10.07 4.66 -4.23
N GLU A 158 9.28 5.07 -3.25
CA GLU A 158 9.10 4.28 -2.04
C GLU A 158 7.74 4.54 -1.38
N HIS A 159 7.35 3.61 -0.53
CA HIS A 159 6.33 3.86 0.48
C HIS A 159 6.62 3.04 1.74
N GLY A 160 6.63 3.72 2.87
CA GLY A 160 6.77 3.10 4.19
C GLY A 160 5.41 2.79 4.82
N ALA A 161 5.41 1.90 5.77
CA ALA A 161 4.27 1.63 6.64
C ALA A 161 4.73 1.50 8.08
N SER A 162 3.98 2.08 9.00
CA SER A 162 4.23 1.97 10.43
C SER A 162 2.90 1.92 11.18
N LEU A 163 2.64 0.79 11.80
CA LEU A 163 1.50 0.55 12.68
C LEU A 163 2.04 -0.02 14.01
N PRO A 164 1.30 0.05 15.11
CA PRO A 164 1.76 -0.51 16.38
C PRO A 164 2.23 -1.96 16.24
N GLY A 165 3.50 -2.22 16.52
CA GLY A 165 4.10 -3.55 16.47
C GLY A 165 4.63 -3.98 15.09
N VAL A 166 4.51 -3.17 14.05
CA VAL A 166 5.02 -3.50 12.71
C VAL A 166 5.51 -2.24 11.98
N SER A 167 6.63 -2.40 11.26
CA SER A 167 7.13 -1.39 10.33
C SER A 167 7.65 -2.08 9.08
N SER A 168 7.44 -1.48 7.93
CA SER A 168 7.93 -1.97 6.65
C SER A 168 8.22 -0.82 5.69
N ASN A 169 9.04 -1.08 4.69
CA ASN A 169 9.26 -0.17 3.57
C ASN A 169 9.44 -0.96 2.28
N VAL A 170 8.93 -0.42 1.20
CA VAL A 170 9.22 -0.87 -0.17
C VAL A 170 9.83 0.29 -0.93
N ALA A 171 10.94 0.03 -1.64
CA ALA A 171 11.60 1.04 -2.44
C ALA A 171 12.20 0.42 -3.70
N TRP A 172 12.22 1.18 -4.78
CA TRP A 172 12.90 0.81 -6.03
C TRP A 172 13.38 2.06 -6.77
N SER A 173 14.27 1.87 -7.73
CA SER A 173 14.71 2.90 -8.67
C SER A 173 14.45 2.45 -10.09
N ASN A 174 14.20 3.38 -10.99
CA ASN A 174 14.07 3.20 -12.42
C ASN A 174 14.77 4.33 -13.18
#